data_209109d5f16ec44f662a01e8af2eec1b
#
_entry.id   209109d5f16ec44f662a01e8af2eec1b
#
_cell.length_a   1.000
_cell.length_b   1.000
_cell.length_c   1.000
_cell.angle_alpha   90.00
_cell.angle_beta   90.00
_cell.angle_gamma   90.00
#
_symmetry.space_group_name_H-M   'P 1'
#
loop_
_entity.id
_entity.type
_entity.pdbx_description
1 polymer ?
#
loop_
_entity_poly.entity_id
_entity_poly.type
_entity_poly.pdbx_seq_one_letter_code
_entity_poly.pdbx_strand_id
1 'polypeptide(L)'
;AYKQKRKRDIAKAKKKLEELLGSSELVQQVINKKAASIAYAMQKKQAEKVKKALEPPPPYSPGMGASFYKTREWREVRYKVFVRFGKKCQCCGSTDGYLHVDHILPRSKHPDKELDIDNLQILCESCNIGKSNKDTTDWR
;
A
#
# COMPACT_ATOMS: atom_id res chain seq x y z
N ALA A 1 -6.20 -17.24 12.41
CA ALA A 1 -6.78 -17.75 13.66
C ALA A 1 -8.04 -16.97 14.08
N TYR A 2 -8.04 -15.65 14.17
CA TYR A 2 -9.17 -14.80 14.63
C TYR A 2 -10.45 -14.93 13.78
N LYS A 3 -10.35 -14.94 12.45
CA LYS A 3 -11.52 -15.10 11.54
C LYS A 3 -12.20 -16.46 11.69
N GLN A 4 -11.45 -17.52 11.95
CA GLN A 4 -12.02 -18.87 12.15
C GLN A 4 -12.71 -19.01 13.52
N LYS A 5 -12.15 -18.42 14.59
CA LYS A 5 -12.77 -18.39 15.91
C LYS A 5 -14.14 -17.71 15.85
N ARG A 6 -14.20 -16.51 15.21
CA ARG A 6 -15.46 -15.76 15.06
C ARG A 6 -16.53 -16.51 14.25
N LYS A 7 -16.15 -17.26 13.20
CA LYS A 7 -17.08 -18.13 12.45
C LYS A 7 -17.66 -19.24 13.33
N ARG A 8 -16.84 -19.88 14.17
CA ARG A 8 -17.29 -20.91 15.12
C ARG A 8 -18.23 -20.35 16.19
N ASP A 9 -17.95 -19.18 16.72
CA ASP A 9 -18.78 -18.53 17.75
C ASP A 9 -20.16 -18.13 17.19
N ILE A 10 -20.22 -17.61 15.96
CA ILE A 10 -21.48 -17.31 15.26
C ILE A 10 -22.27 -18.60 14.98
N ALA A 11 -21.63 -19.66 14.55
CA ALA A 11 -22.32 -20.94 14.31
C ALA A 11 -22.88 -21.55 15.60
N LYS A 12 -22.15 -21.48 16.73
CA LYS A 12 -22.63 -21.92 18.05
C LYS A 12 -23.82 -21.08 18.55
N ALA A 13 -23.73 -19.75 18.39
CA ALA A 13 -24.84 -18.87 18.78
C ALA A 13 -26.09 -19.12 17.95
N LYS A 14 -25.93 -19.36 16.62
CA LYS A 14 -27.01 -19.71 15.71
C LYS A 14 -27.70 -21.02 16.14
N LYS A 15 -26.93 -22.08 16.38
CA LYS A 15 -27.45 -23.37 16.83
C LYS A 15 -28.22 -23.27 18.14
N LYS A 16 -27.70 -22.55 19.12
CA LYS A 16 -28.35 -22.31 20.41
C LYS A 16 -29.64 -21.50 20.27
N LEU A 17 -29.69 -20.56 19.33
CA LEU A 17 -30.90 -19.77 19.04
C LEU A 17 -31.97 -20.64 18.37
N GLU A 18 -31.60 -21.53 17.46
CA GLU A 18 -32.48 -22.51 16.81
C GLU A 18 -33.05 -23.50 17.81
N GLU A 19 -32.27 -23.96 18.81
CA GLU A 19 -32.72 -24.83 19.90
C GLU A 19 -33.69 -24.12 20.84
N LEU A 20 -33.51 -22.81 21.13
CA LEU A 20 -34.33 -22.05 22.06
C LEU A 20 -35.66 -21.54 21.47
N LEU A 21 -35.68 -21.28 20.15
CA LEU A 21 -36.83 -20.65 19.49
C LEU A 21 -37.70 -21.62 18.68
N GLY A 22 -37.30 -22.90 18.59
CA GLY A 22 -37.94 -23.85 17.71
C GLY A 22 -37.81 -23.40 16.22
N SER A 23 -38.17 -24.27 15.29
CA SER A 23 -38.10 -23.97 13.84
C SER A 23 -39.30 -23.12 13.38
N SER A 24 -39.46 -21.93 13.99
CA SER A 24 -40.45 -20.97 13.51
C SER A 24 -39.97 -20.34 12.23
N GLU A 25 -40.69 -20.49 11.15
CA GLU A 25 -40.44 -19.92 9.83
C GLU A 25 -40.17 -18.39 9.89
N LEU A 26 -40.81 -17.71 10.82
CA LEU A 26 -40.64 -16.28 11.13
C LEU A 26 -39.21 -15.97 11.60
N VAL A 27 -38.64 -16.79 12.46
CA VAL A 27 -37.30 -16.61 13.00
C VAL A 27 -36.26 -16.78 11.87
N GLN A 28 -36.47 -17.76 11.00
CA GLN A 28 -35.58 -17.99 9.85
C GLN A 28 -35.64 -16.82 8.85
N GLN A 29 -36.81 -16.24 8.60
CA GLN A 29 -36.97 -15.04 7.79
C GLN A 29 -36.23 -13.84 8.36
N VAL A 30 -36.29 -13.61 9.67
CA VAL A 30 -35.56 -12.50 10.33
C VAL A 30 -34.05 -12.72 10.25
N ILE A 31 -33.57 -13.95 10.47
CA ILE A 31 -32.16 -14.29 10.37
C ILE A 31 -31.65 -14.07 8.93
N ASN A 32 -32.41 -14.54 7.91
CA ASN A 32 -32.03 -14.39 6.51
C ASN A 32 -32.01 -12.92 6.07
N LYS A 33 -32.99 -12.12 6.50
CA LYS A 33 -33.05 -10.69 6.23
C LYS A 33 -31.85 -9.93 6.84
N LYS A 34 -31.50 -10.29 8.07
CA LYS A 34 -30.32 -9.70 8.75
C LYS A 34 -29.00 -10.13 8.13
N ALA A 35 -28.87 -11.39 7.72
CA ALA A 35 -27.71 -11.91 7.03
C ALA A 35 -27.51 -11.24 5.66
N ALA A 36 -28.58 -11.05 4.89
CA ALA A 36 -28.54 -10.33 3.60
C ALA A 36 -28.09 -8.87 3.77
N SER A 37 -28.60 -8.18 4.80
CA SER A 37 -28.18 -6.79 5.11
C SER A 37 -26.69 -6.70 5.45
N ILE A 38 -26.17 -7.63 6.23
CA ILE A 38 -24.74 -7.67 6.59
C ILE A 38 -23.88 -7.98 5.35
N ALA A 39 -24.31 -8.93 4.52
CA ALA A 39 -23.60 -9.28 3.27
C ALA A 39 -23.55 -8.08 2.32
N TYR A 40 -24.65 -7.37 2.14
CA TYR A 40 -24.69 -6.14 1.31
C TYR A 40 -23.74 -5.05 1.84
N ALA A 41 -23.75 -4.81 3.15
CA ALA A 41 -22.85 -3.82 3.76
C ALA A 41 -21.36 -4.20 3.58
N MET A 42 -21.04 -5.48 3.69
CA MET A 42 -19.68 -5.98 3.45
C MET A 42 -19.25 -5.84 1.97
N GLN A 43 -20.15 -6.15 1.02
CA GLN A 43 -19.90 -5.97 -0.41
C GLN A 43 -19.68 -4.49 -0.77
N LYS A 44 -20.53 -3.59 -0.24
CA LYS A 44 -20.39 -2.15 -0.44
C LYS A 44 -19.04 -1.64 0.06
N LYS A 45 -18.63 -2.06 1.27
CA LYS A 45 -17.34 -1.68 1.86
C LYS A 45 -16.15 -2.21 1.05
N GLN A 46 -16.28 -3.41 0.49
CA GLN A 46 -15.27 -4.01 -0.38
C GLN A 46 -15.17 -3.26 -1.72
N ALA A 47 -16.31 -2.95 -2.35
CA ALA A 47 -16.37 -2.19 -3.60
C ALA A 47 -15.78 -0.78 -3.44
N GLU A 48 -16.05 -0.11 -2.32
CA GLU A 48 -15.50 1.21 -2.00
C GLU A 48 -13.97 1.17 -1.80
N LYS A 49 -13.47 0.10 -1.16
CA LYS A 49 -12.03 -0.13 -1.01
C LYS A 49 -11.34 -0.40 -2.34
N VAL A 50 -11.97 -1.16 -3.24
CA VAL A 50 -11.47 -1.42 -4.59
C VAL A 50 -11.52 -0.14 -5.43
N LYS A 51 -12.62 0.63 -5.38
CA LYS A 51 -12.74 1.91 -6.08
C LYS A 51 -11.63 2.87 -5.65
N LYS A 52 -11.37 3.02 -4.34
CA LYS A 52 -10.30 3.86 -3.80
C LYS A 52 -8.90 3.39 -4.21
N ALA A 53 -8.70 2.09 -4.39
CA ALA A 53 -7.43 1.53 -4.87
C ALA A 53 -7.22 1.72 -6.38
N LEU A 54 -8.29 1.91 -7.15
CA LEU A 54 -8.27 2.15 -8.60
C LEU A 54 -8.29 3.65 -8.94
N GLU A 55 -8.54 4.54 -7.96
CA GLU A 55 -8.46 5.98 -8.18
C GLU A 55 -7.01 6.38 -8.49
N PRO A 56 -6.77 7.15 -9.56
CA PRO A 56 -5.45 7.67 -9.84
C PRO A 56 -4.98 8.51 -8.63
N PRO A 57 -3.68 8.48 -8.30
CA PRO A 57 -3.15 9.29 -7.22
C PRO A 57 -3.48 10.77 -7.48
N PRO A 58 -3.72 11.55 -6.42
CA PRO A 58 -4.02 12.97 -6.57
C PRO A 58 -2.88 13.68 -7.33
N PRO A 59 -3.20 14.71 -8.13
CA PRO A 59 -2.18 15.45 -8.85
C PRO A 59 -1.12 16.00 -7.89
N TYR A 60 0.13 15.95 -8.31
CA TYR A 60 1.28 16.43 -7.54
C TYR A 60 1.06 17.88 -7.07
N SER A 61 1.09 18.11 -5.78
CA SER A 61 1.05 19.44 -5.18
C SER A 61 2.48 19.87 -4.80
N PRO A 62 2.99 21.00 -5.31
CA PRO A 62 4.25 21.56 -4.89
C PRO A 62 4.24 21.78 -3.36
N GLY A 63 5.21 21.20 -2.64
CA GLY A 63 5.27 21.25 -1.17
C GLY A 63 5.10 19.88 -0.48
N MET A 64 4.48 18.89 -1.09
CA MET A 64 4.43 17.52 -0.57
C MET A 64 5.79 16.81 -0.56
N GLY A 65 6.80 17.37 -1.25
CA GLY A 65 8.11 16.76 -1.41
C GLY A 65 8.84 16.47 -0.11
N ALA A 66 8.93 17.47 0.75
CA ALA A 66 9.64 17.36 2.03
C ALA A 66 8.95 16.42 3.02
N SER A 67 7.61 16.31 2.96
CA SER A 67 6.83 15.41 3.79
C SER A 67 7.02 13.95 3.38
N PHE A 68 7.07 13.66 2.08
CA PHE A 68 7.25 12.31 1.54
C PHE A 68 8.52 11.62 2.06
N TYR A 69 9.66 12.30 2.02
CA TYR A 69 10.94 11.74 2.46
C TYR A 69 11.02 11.46 3.97
N LYS A 70 10.03 11.94 4.74
CA LYS A 70 9.90 11.70 6.18
C LYS A 70 8.94 10.56 6.50
N THR A 71 8.23 10.01 5.51
CA THR A 71 7.28 8.92 5.71
C THR A 71 7.99 7.63 6.12
N ARG A 72 7.26 6.74 6.79
CA ARG A 72 7.74 5.42 7.19
C ARG A 72 7.98 4.56 5.95
N GLU A 73 7.06 4.61 5.01
CA GLU A 73 7.07 3.86 3.75
C GLU A 73 8.32 4.18 2.94
N TRP A 74 8.65 5.47 2.80
CA TRP A 74 9.88 5.88 2.13
C TRP A 74 11.13 5.36 2.84
N ARG A 75 11.19 5.41 4.17
CA ARG A 75 12.36 4.89 4.91
C ARG A 75 12.56 3.39 4.73
N GLU A 76 11.45 2.63 4.71
CA GLU A 76 11.49 1.18 4.48
C GLU A 76 11.95 0.86 3.06
N VAL A 77 11.42 1.55 2.05
CA VAL A 77 11.83 1.36 0.65
C VAL A 77 13.29 1.78 0.44
N ARG A 78 13.68 2.93 0.97
CA ARG A 78 15.07 3.41 0.92
C ARG A 78 16.05 2.39 1.52
N TYR A 79 15.70 1.77 2.65
CA TYR A 79 16.52 0.71 3.25
C TYR A 79 16.63 -0.50 2.31
N LYS A 80 15.52 -0.97 1.74
CA LYS A 80 15.50 -2.10 0.79
C LYS A 80 16.35 -1.83 -0.45
N VAL A 81 16.37 -0.60 -0.95
CA VAL A 81 17.22 -0.19 -2.08
C VAL A 81 18.69 -0.34 -1.74
N PHE A 82 19.13 0.11 -0.55
CA PHE A 82 20.51 -0.08 -0.09
C PHE A 82 20.88 -1.55 0.13
N VAL A 83 19.94 -2.37 0.61
CA VAL A 83 20.15 -3.81 0.75
C VAL A 83 20.32 -4.48 -0.61
N ARG A 84 19.49 -4.09 -1.60
CA ARG A 84 19.49 -4.69 -2.94
C ARG A 84 20.71 -4.29 -3.78
N PHE A 85 21.07 -3.01 -3.77
CA PHE A 85 22.07 -2.45 -4.68
C PHE A 85 23.40 -2.11 -4.01
N GLY A 86 23.52 -2.21 -2.69
CA GLY A 86 24.72 -1.89 -1.94
C GLY A 86 24.89 -0.38 -1.71
N LYS A 87 26.05 -0.02 -1.13
CA LYS A 87 26.40 1.38 -0.83
C LYS A 87 27.45 1.89 -1.85
N LYS A 88 27.01 2.11 -3.09
CA LYS A 88 27.85 2.57 -4.17
C LYS A 88 27.03 3.42 -5.14
N CYS A 89 27.57 4.51 -5.61
CA CYS A 89 26.96 5.30 -6.68
C CYS A 89 26.92 4.48 -7.97
N GLN A 90 25.75 4.28 -8.53
CA GLN A 90 25.56 3.47 -9.72
C GLN A 90 26.03 4.19 -11.00
N CYS A 91 26.12 5.52 -10.97
CA CYS A 91 26.61 6.32 -12.08
C CYS A 91 28.15 6.36 -12.15
N CYS A 92 28.83 6.80 -11.08
CA CYS A 92 30.29 7.00 -11.10
C CYS A 92 31.08 5.97 -10.28
N GLY A 93 30.41 5.09 -9.56
CA GLY A 93 31.06 4.06 -8.77
C GLY A 93 31.59 4.50 -7.40
N SER A 94 31.45 5.77 -7.01
CA SER A 94 31.92 6.28 -5.72
C SER A 94 31.22 5.58 -4.56
N THR A 95 32.00 5.27 -3.53
CA THR A 95 31.54 4.76 -2.23
C THR A 95 31.62 5.80 -1.13
N ASP A 96 32.23 6.94 -1.44
CA ASP A 96 32.53 8.01 -0.49
C ASP A 96 31.41 9.05 -0.44
N GLY A 97 31.27 9.70 0.71
CA GLY A 97 30.31 10.77 0.93
C GLY A 97 28.87 10.31 1.09
N TYR A 98 27.94 11.24 0.88
CA TYR A 98 26.51 10.97 1.02
C TYR A 98 25.96 10.31 -0.23
N LEU A 99 25.30 9.16 -0.03
CA LEU A 99 24.58 8.45 -1.08
C LEU A 99 23.08 8.70 -0.94
N HIS A 100 22.47 9.06 -2.05
CA HIS A 100 21.05 9.35 -2.19
C HIS A 100 20.35 8.20 -2.92
N VAL A 101 19.16 7.84 -2.46
CA VAL A 101 18.23 7.04 -3.26
C VAL A 101 17.40 8.02 -4.07
N ASP A 102 17.57 7.95 -5.38
CA ASP A 102 16.93 8.84 -6.36
C ASP A 102 15.98 8.07 -7.27
N HIS A 103 14.96 8.76 -7.80
CA HIS A 103 14.02 8.18 -8.73
C HIS A 103 14.54 8.26 -10.17
N ILE A 104 14.56 7.13 -10.88
CA ILE A 104 14.90 7.07 -12.30
C ILE A 104 13.92 7.94 -13.07
N LEU A 105 12.63 7.63 -12.98
CA LEU A 105 11.54 8.49 -13.45
C LEU A 105 11.14 9.45 -12.35
N PRO A 106 11.24 10.78 -12.55
CA PRO A 106 11.02 11.77 -11.51
C PRO A 106 9.64 11.62 -10.84
N ARG A 107 9.61 11.62 -9.52
CA ARG A 107 8.38 11.50 -8.72
C ARG A 107 7.32 12.54 -9.07
N SER A 108 7.72 13.74 -9.43
CA SER A 108 6.81 14.82 -9.84
C SER A 108 6.01 14.50 -11.11
N LYS A 109 6.53 13.62 -11.95
CA LYS A 109 5.88 13.18 -13.20
C LYS A 109 5.28 11.78 -13.08
N HIS A 110 5.78 10.96 -12.16
CA HIS A 110 5.40 9.56 -11.96
C HIS A 110 5.15 9.27 -10.47
N PRO A 111 4.09 9.88 -9.86
CA PRO A 111 3.79 9.68 -8.44
C PRO A 111 3.36 8.23 -8.12
N ASP A 112 2.83 7.51 -9.10
CA ASP A 112 2.49 6.08 -9.03
C ASP A 112 3.71 5.18 -8.79
N LYS A 113 4.93 5.66 -9.10
CA LYS A 113 6.19 4.94 -8.94
C LYS A 113 7.08 5.45 -7.81
N GLU A 114 6.53 6.24 -6.89
CA GLU A 114 7.33 6.87 -5.84
C GLU A 114 7.90 5.90 -4.80
N LEU A 115 7.30 4.71 -4.63
CA LEU A 115 7.75 3.64 -3.74
C LEU A 115 8.17 2.37 -4.50
N ASP A 116 8.23 2.43 -5.82
CA ASP A 116 8.66 1.31 -6.66
C ASP A 116 10.18 1.18 -6.63
N ILE A 117 10.69 0.08 -6.06
CA ILE A 117 12.14 -0.20 -5.98
C ILE A 117 12.77 -0.25 -7.37
N ASP A 118 12.03 -0.70 -8.38
CA ASP A 118 12.52 -0.78 -9.75
C ASP A 118 12.58 0.59 -10.45
N ASN A 119 12.02 1.63 -9.83
CA ASN A 119 12.19 3.02 -10.23
C ASN A 119 13.22 3.79 -9.38
N LEU A 120 14.02 3.10 -8.56
CA LEU A 120 14.97 3.72 -7.65
C LEU A 120 16.40 3.28 -7.94
N GLN A 121 17.33 4.23 -7.79
CA GLN A 121 18.75 4.03 -7.97
C GLN A 121 19.55 4.77 -6.89
N ILE A 122 20.82 4.39 -6.71
CA ILE A 122 21.72 5.00 -5.74
C ILE A 122 22.70 5.91 -6.45
N LEU A 123 22.72 7.18 -6.10
CA LEU A 123 23.63 8.19 -6.65
C LEU A 123 24.38 8.93 -5.54
N CYS A 124 25.63 9.31 -5.77
CA CYS A 124 26.29 10.29 -4.92
C CYS A 124 25.68 11.68 -5.14
N GLU A 125 25.97 12.61 -4.24
CA GLU A 125 25.41 13.98 -4.29
C GLU A 125 25.65 14.66 -5.64
N SER A 126 26.89 14.61 -6.16
CA SER A 126 27.25 15.23 -7.42
C SER A 126 26.48 14.65 -8.61
N CYS A 127 26.36 13.31 -8.69
CA CYS A 127 25.60 12.65 -9.75
C CYS A 127 24.11 12.91 -9.64
N ASN A 128 23.57 12.93 -8.41
CA ASN A 128 22.17 13.25 -8.16
C ASN A 128 21.81 14.69 -8.56
N ILE A 129 22.65 15.66 -8.23
CA ILE A 129 22.47 17.05 -8.65
C ILE A 129 22.58 17.17 -10.18
N GLY A 130 23.57 16.51 -10.78
CA GLY A 130 23.76 16.51 -12.24
C GLY A 130 22.59 15.93 -13.01
N LYS A 131 22.02 14.82 -12.52
CA LYS A 131 20.84 14.18 -13.10
C LYS A 131 19.61 15.09 -13.07
N SER A 132 19.38 15.77 -11.94
CA SER A 132 18.20 16.62 -11.69
C SER A 132 16.86 15.90 -12.05
N ASN A 133 15.77 16.65 -12.28
CA ASN A 133 14.47 16.11 -12.71
C ASN A 133 14.32 15.99 -14.24
N LYS A 134 15.41 16.10 -14.98
CA LYS A 134 15.40 16.12 -16.45
C LYS A 134 15.86 14.79 -17.03
N ASP A 135 16.85 14.17 -16.42
CA ASP A 135 17.42 12.91 -16.89
C ASP A 135 16.68 11.71 -16.26
N THR A 136 16.36 10.73 -17.09
CA THR A 136 15.67 9.48 -16.73
C THR A 136 16.55 8.25 -16.98
N THR A 137 17.86 8.43 -17.08
CA THR A 137 18.80 7.34 -17.31
C THR A 137 18.81 6.39 -16.12
N ASP A 138 18.66 5.10 -16.41
CA ASP A 138 18.84 4.02 -15.46
C ASP A 138 20.33 3.64 -15.42
N TRP A 139 20.98 3.90 -14.30
CA TRP A 139 22.40 3.63 -14.07
C TRP A 139 22.68 2.31 -13.36
N ARG A 140 21.67 1.49 -13.14
CA ARG A 140 21.80 0.20 -12.43
C ARG A 140 22.43 -0.88 -13.27
#